data_f832000aee8ddc124f9927678343408e
#
_entry.id   f832000aee8ddc124f9927678343408e
#
_cell.length_a   1.000
_cell.length_b   1.000
_cell.length_c   1.000
_cell.angle_alpha   90.00
_cell.angle_beta   90.00
_cell.angle_gamma   90.00
#
_symmetry.space_group_name_H-M   'P 1'
#
loop_
_entity.id
_entity.type
_entity.pdbx_description
1 polymer ?
#
loop_
_entity_poly.entity_id
_entity_poly.type
_entity_poly.pdbx_seq_one_letter_code
_entity_poly.pdbx_strand_id
1 'polypeptide(L)'
;MKYFIITFLFFFQLSHAFEEEISNWFNQESIKFLEIMNNADGENNENYEEYVNFVENNFAVKSIAYGLIPESISLKSNKSDLYDYEISFQNYLTKTIYNLSNNTTSGEIELIDIVLNDNIYQINSKIKEGRNSINLYWKVASINSSFKILDVIVENTSYFVTKKSEFSKILRKNKGDLRKLIEELNKI
;
A
#
# COMPACT_ATOMS: atom_id res chain seq x y z
N MET A 1 -46.50 0.96 3.56
CA MET A 1 -45.59 2.08 3.17
C MET A 1 -44.72 2.62 4.29
N LYS A 2 -45.09 2.57 5.58
CA LYS A 2 -44.25 3.09 6.69
C LYS A 2 -42.94 2.29 6.93
N TYR A 3 -42.89 1.00 6.63
CA TYR A 3 -41.71 0.16 6.88
C TYR A 3 -40.59 0.32 5.83
N PHE A 4 -40.93 0.77 4.61
CA PHE A 4 -39.94 0.98 3.54
C PHE A 4 -39.04 2.20 3.80
N ILE A 5 -39.56 3.21 4.48
CA ILE A 5 -38.80 4.44 4.82
C ILE A 5 -37.79 4.18 5.92
N ILE A 6 -38.10 3.31 6.90
CA ILE A 6 -37.18 2.98 8.01
C ILE A 6 -35.98 2.18 7.51
N THR A 7 -36.18 1.25 6.57
CA THR A 7 -35.08 0.45 6.00
C THR A 7 -34.13 1.29 5.16
N PHE A 8 -34.65 2.29 4.42
CA PHE A 8 -33.83 3.19 3.61
C PHE A 8 -32.95 4.15 4.46
N LEU A 9 -33.49 4.63 5.58
CA LEU A 9 -32.73 5.45 6.54
C LEU A 9 -31.59 4.67 7.22
N PHE A 10 -31.77 3.37 7.45
CA PHE A 10 -30.75 2.53 8.06
C PHE A 10 -29.55 2.27 7.13
N PHE A 11 -29.79 2.11 5.82
CA PHE A 11 -28.73 1.98 4.83
C PHE A 11 -27.90 3.28 4.66
N PHE A 12 -28.53 4.43 4.80
CA PHE A 12 -27.86 5.72 4.67
C PHE A 12 -26.94 6.00 5.87
N GLN A 13 -27.29 5.55 7.06
CA GLN A 13 -26.46 5.68 8.27
C GLN A 13 -25.24 4.75 8.23
N LEU A 14 -25.35 3.57 7.67
CA LEU A 14 -24.24 2.62 7.53
C LEU A 14 -23.17 3.15 6.57
N SER A 15 -23.53 3.74 5.44
CA SER A 15 -22.57 4.29 4.48
C SER A 15 -21.76 5.46 5.06
N HIS A 16 -22.39 6.35 5.81
CA HIS A 16 -21.70 7.45 6.49
C HIS A 16 -20.73 6.98 7.58
N ALA A 17 -21.10 5.96 8.35
CA ALA A 17 -20.23 5.42 9.41
C ALA A 17 -18.95 4.80 8.84
N PHE A 18 -19.04 4.09 7.71
CA PHE A 18 -17.87 3.50 7.04
C PHE A 18 -16.97 4.56 6.41
N GLU A 19 -17.54 5.62 5.84
CA GLU A 19 -16.77 6.72 5.26
C GLU A 19 -16.01 7.51 6.33
N GLU A 20 -16.62 7.71 7.49
CA GLU A 20 -15.97 8.31 8.66
C GLU A 20 -14.82 7.42 9.20
N GLU A 21 -15.05 6.12 9.29
CA GLU A 21 -14.06 5.17 9.79
C GLU A 21 -12.79 5.14 8.92
N ILE A 22 -12.93 5.05 7.60
CA ILE A 22 -11.79 5.04 6.68
C ILE A 22 -11.10 6.40 6.60
N SER A 23 -11.84 7.50 6.70
CA SER A 23 -11.28 8.85 6.76
C SER A 23 -10.41 9.03 8.01
N ASN A 24 -10.92 8.60 9.17
CA ASN A 24 -10.19 8.64 10.43
C ASN A 24 -8.94 7.77 10.38
N TRP A 25 -9.04 6.54 9.85
CA TRP A 25 -7.90 5.66 9.67
C TRP A 25 -6.84 6.30 8.76
N PHE A 26 -7.24 6.83 7.59
CA PHE A 26 -6.31 7.45 6.65
C PHE A 26 -5.57 8.64 7.27
N ASN A 27 -6.30 9.51 7.96
CA ASN A 27 -5.70 10.68 8.62
C ASN A 27 -4.71 10.26 9.72
N GLN A 28 -5.06 9.27 10.55
CA GLN A 28 -4.17 8.75 11.59
C GLN A 28 -2.90 8.12 11.01
N GLU A 29 -3.04 7.26 10.00
CA GLU A 29 -1.88 6.59 9.40
C GLU A 29 -1.01 7.55 8.58
N SER A 30 -1.61 8.57 7.95
CA SER A 30 -0.86 9.65 7.28
C SER A 30 -0.01 10.46 8.25
N ILE A 31 -0.55 10.79 9.44
CA ILE A 31 0.20 11.49 10.48
C ILE A 31 1.36 10.63 10.98
N LYS A 32 1.11 9.35 11.30
CA LYS A 32 2.16 8.41 11.72
C LYS A 32 3.26 8.28 10.67
N PHE A 33 2.87 8.17 9.40
CA PHE A 33 3.85 8.08 8.31
C PHE A 33 4.74 9.33 8.22
N LEU A 34 4.15 10.53 8.34
CA LEU A 34 4.91 11.78 8.38
C LEU A 34 5.81 11.88 9.61
N GLU A 35 5.37 11.40 10.77
CA GLU A 35 6.18 11.32 11.98
C GLU A 35 7.40 10.41 11.79
N ILE A 36 7.21 9.21 11.23
CA ILE A 36 8.29 8.28 10.90
C ILE A 36 9.28 8.94 9.93
N MET A 37 8.78 9.61 8.89
CA MET A 37 9.63 10.32 7.93
C MET A 37 10.44 11.46 8.56
N ASN A 38 9.82 12.24 9.43
CA ASN A 38 10.46 13.39 10.08
C ASN A 38 11.49 12.99 11.13
N ASN A 39 11.33 11.82 11.75
CA ASN A 39 12.27 11.26 12.73
C ASN A 39 13.43 10.51 12.06
N ALA A 40 13.44 10.40 10.74
CA ALA A 40 14.50 9.76 9.95
C ALA A 40 15.75 10.67 9.88
N ASP A 41 16.28 11.11 11.03
CA ASP A 41 17.59 11.79 11.11
C ASP A 41 18.69 10.77 10.82
N GLY A 42 19.36 11.00 9.68
CA GLY A 42 20.35 10.20 9.01
C GLY A 42 21.30 9.40 9.92
N GLU A 43 21.68 8.23 9.44
CA GLU A 43 22.72 7.30 9.86
C GLU A 43 22.37 6.24 10.93
N ASN A 44 21.31 6.33 11.71
CA ASN A 44 20.98 5.29 12.68
C ASN A 44 19.78 4.44 12.21
N ASN A 45 20.00 3.10 12.12
CA ASN A 45 18.98 2.10 11.83
C ASN A 45 17.84 2.02 12.90
N GLU A 46 17.85 2.89 13.90
CA GLU A 46 16.90 2.87 15.01
C GLU A 46 15.43 3.04 14.54
N ASN A 47 15.22 3.79 13.44
CA ASN A 47 13.87 4.01 12.92
C ASN A 47 13.42 3.01 11.84
N TYR A 48 14.29 2.11 11.37
CA TYR A 48 13.91 1.16 10.30
C TYR A 48 12.79 0.21 10.74
N GLU A 49 12.74 -0.17 12.02
CA GLU A 49 11.69 -1.03 12.59
C GLU A 49 10.31 -0.35 12.54
N GLU A 50 10.23 0.97 12.64
CA GLU A 50 8.98 1.72 12.49
C GLU A 50 8.43 1.61 11.06
N TYR A 51 9.30 1.60 10.03
CA TYR A 51 8.90 1.35 8.65
C TYR A 51 8.44 -0.08 8.42
N VAL A 52 9.09 -1.07 9.05
CA VAL A 52 8.63 -2.48 9.03
C VAL A 52 7.21 -2.56 9.59
N ASN A 53 7.00 -2.02 10.77
CA ASN A 53 5.70 -2.02 11.45
C ASN A 53 4.63 -1.26 10.63
N PHE A 54 4.99 -0.14 10.02
CA PHE A 54 4.08 0.62 9.15
C PHE A 54 3.64 -0.19 7.94
N VAL A 55 4.57 -0.87 7.26
CA VAL A 55 4.27 -1.72 6.10
C VAL A 55 3.40 -2.90 6.51
N GLU A 56 3.72 -3.61 7.57
CA GLU A 56 2.94 -4.76 8.07
C GLU A 56 1.52 -4.37 8.47
N ASN A 57 1.37 -3.23 9.13
CA ASN A 57 0.08 -2.79 9.63
C ASN A 57 -0.80 -2.17 8.54
N ASN A 58 -0.21 -1.55 7.52
CA ASN A 58 -0.97 -0.75 6.56
C ASN A 58 -1.06 -1.35 5.16
N PHE A 59 -0.14 -2.23 4.74
CA PHE A 59 -0.19 -2.81 3.40
C PHE A 59 -0.74 -4.24 3.41
N ALA A 60 -1.46 -4.60 2.36
CA ALA A 60 -1.88 -5.98 2.09
C ALA A 60 -0.72 -6.77 1.45
N VAL A 61 0.43 -6.85 2.14
CA VAL A 61 1.71 -7.36 1.61
C VAL A 61 1.55 -8.64 0.82
N LYS A 62 0.89 -9.63 1.40
CA LYS A 62 0.65 -10.92 0.75
C LYS A 62 -0.16 -10.79 -0.54
N SER A 63 -1.28 -10.06 -0.49
CA SER A 63 -2.15 -9.87 -1.66
C SER A 63 -1.41 -9.15 -2.79
N ILE A 64 -0.62 -8.13 -2.44
CA ILE A 64 0.20 -7.39 -3.38
C ILE A 64 1.27 -8.30 -3.99
N ALA A 65 2.06 -8.98 -3.17
CA ALA A 65 3.14 -9.87 -3.63
C ALA A 65 2.62 -10.88 -4.66
N TYR A 66 1.53 -11.57 -4.34
CA TYR A 66 0.93 -12.55 -5.27
C TYR A 66 0.31 -11.90 -6.52
N GLY A 67 -0.20 -10.68 -6.41
CA GLY A 67 -0.71 -9.92 -7.56
C GLY A 67 0.38 -9.45 -8.54
N LEU A 68 1.64 -9.36 -8.08
CA LEU A 68 2.78 -8.89 -8.87
C LEU A 68 3.42 -9.99 -9.74
N ILE A 69 3.22 -11.26 -9.43
CA ILE A 69 3.73 -12.38 -10.21
C ILE A 69 2.60 -13.03 -11.04
N PRO A 70 2.91 -13.64 -12.20
CA PRO A 70 1.94 -14.41 -12.97
C PRO A 70 1.38 -15.57 -12.14
N GLU A 71 0.08 -15.82 -12.23
CA GLU A 71 -0.59 -16.94 -11.55
C GLU A 71 0.07 -18.29 -11.85
N SER A 72 0.52 -18.49 -13.10
CA SER A 72 1.25 -19.70 -13.49
C SER A 72 2.56 -19.91 -12.73
N ILE A 73 3.17 -18.87 -12.23
CA ILE A 73 4.36 -18.95 -11.37
C ILE A 73 3.95 -19.33 -9.95
N SER A 74 2.95 -18.65 -9.37
CA SER A 74 2.47 -18.98 -8.03
C SER A 74 1.96 -20.41 -7.91
N LEU A 75 1.25 -20.92 -8.92
CA LEU A 75 0.74 -22.31 -8.95
C LEU A 75 1.83 -23.38 -9.09
N LYS A 76 2.96 -23.06 -9.74
CA LYS A 76 4.07 -24.00 -9.95
C LYS A 76 5.12 -23.96 -8.84
N SER A 77 5.20 -22.89 -8.09
CA SER A 77 6.17 -22.72 -7.02
C SER A 77 5.77 -23.54 -5.78
N ASN A 78 6.74 -24.07 -5.06
CA ASN A 78 6.47 -24.74 -3.80
C ASN A 78 6.15 -23.69 -2.69
N LYS A 79 5.58 -24.16 -1.58
CA LYS A 79 5.14 -23.30 -0.49
C LYS A 79 6.29 -22.53 0.18
N SER A 80 7.48 -23.14 0.25
CA SER A 80 8.66 -22.50 0.83
C SER A 80 9.11 -21.32 -0.03
N ASP A 81 9.25 -21.51 -1.35
CA ASP A 81 9.66 -20.44 -2.26
C ASP A 81 8.64 -19.29 -2.28
N LEU A 82 7.34 -19.60 -2.16
CA LEU A 82 6.30 -18.58 -2.06
C LEU A 82 6.37 -17.80 -0.75
N TYR A 83 6.66 -18.47 0.36
CA TYR A 83 6.86 -17.82 1.65
C TYR A 83 8.10 -16.92 1.63
N ASP A 84 9.23 -17.44 1.12
CA ASP A 84 10.47 -16.66 0.99
C ASP A 84 10.28 -15.45 0.08
N TYR A 85 9.48 -15.58 -0.99
CA TYR A 85 9.11 -14.47 -1.86
C TYR A 85 8.28 -13.41 -1.12
N GLU A 86 7.29 -13.81 -0.32
CA GLU A 86 6.45 -12.89 0.47
C GLU A 86 7.32 -12.06 1.43
N ILE A 87 8.23 -12.72 2.16
CA ILE A 87 9.16 -12.05 3.08
C ILE A 87 10.12 -11.11 2.34
N SER A 88 10.70 -11.58 1.22
CA SER A 88 11.60 -10.74 0.42
C SER A 88 10.89 -9.54 -0.19
N PHE A 89 9.63 -9.70 -0.60
CA PHE A 89 8.82 -8.59 -1.08
C PHE A 89 8.49 -7.59 0.02
N GLN A 90 8.14 -8.04 1.22
CA GLN A 90 7.91 -7.16 2.37
C GLN A 90 9.15 -6.32 2.68
N ASN A 91 10.32 -6.95 2.77
CA ASN A 91 11.59 -6.25 3.02
C ASN A 91 11.91 -5.25 1.90
N TYR A 92 11.68 -5.66 0.65
CA TYR A 92 11.83 -4.79 -0.52
C TYR A 92 10.92 -3.55 -0.46
N LEU A 93 9.64 -3.74 -0.14
CA LEU A 93 8.66 -2.65 -0.01
C LEU A 93 9.05 -1.70 1.13
N THR A 94 9.38 -2.25 2.30
CA THR A 94 9.84 -1.48 3.46
C THR A 94 11.06 -0.62 3.09
N LYS A 95 12.07 -1.23 2.48
CA LYS A 95 13.31 -0.51 2.11
C LYS A 95 13.06 0.53 1.03
N THR A 96 12.14 0.27 0.11
CA THR A 96 11.73 1.25 -0.90
C THR A 96 11.09 2.48 -0.24
N ILE A 97 10.18 2.27 0.71
CA ILE A 97 9.51 3.36 1.44
C ILE A 97 10.53 4.13 2.29
N TYR A 98 11.40 3.43 3.00
CA TYR A 98 12.49 4.02 3.77
C TYR A 98 13.41 4.90 2.91
N ASN A 99 13.84 4.40 1.74
CA ASN A 99 14.70 5.15 0.84
C ASN A 99 14.00 6.38 0.22
N LEU A 100 12.69 6.28 -0.03
CA LEU A 100 11.89 7.41 -0.51
C LEU A 100 11.78 8.49 0.57
N SER A 101 11.55 8.12 1.82
CA SER A 101 11.42 9.07 2.92
C SER A 101 12.72 9.87 3.17
N ASN A 102 13.88 9.22 3.05
CA ASN A 102 15.17 9.89 3.21
C ASN A 102 15.48 10.93 2.12
N ASN A 103 14.73 10.91 1.03
CA ASN A 103 14.90 11.83 -0.11
C ASN A 103 13.74 12.82 -0.26
N THR A 104 12.78 12.81 0.66
CA THR A 104 11.59 13.65 0.60
C THR A 104 11.59 14.57 1.81
N THR A 105 11.42 15.87 1.60
CA THR A 105 11.23 16.80 2.71
C THR A 105 9.83 16.64 3.29
N SER A 106 9.69 16.94 4.58
CA SER A 106 8.43 16.84 5.30
C SER A 106 7.36 17.71 4.63
N GLY A 107 6.31 17.04 4.16
CA GLY A 107 5.13 17.68 3.60
C GLY A 107 3.90 17.46 4.48
N GLU A 108 2.78 18.05 4.10
CA GLU A 108 1.47 17.79 4.67
C GLU A 108 0.68 16.90 3.71
N ILE A 109 0.05 15.83 4.23
CA ILE A 109 -0.86 14.98 3.45
C ILE A 109 -2.28 15.47 3.70
N GLU A 110 -2.92 15.99 2.67
CA GLU A 110 -4.30 16.47 2.70
C GLU A 110 -5.22 15.43 2.06
N LEU A 111 -6.21 14.94 2.81
CA LEU A 111 -7.30 14.15 2.27
C LEU A 111 -8.22 15.04 1.43
N ILE A 112 -8.50 14.66 0.19
CA ILE A 112 -9.38 15.41 -0.72
C ILE A 112 -10.77 14.76 -0.76
N ASP A 113 -10.85 13.49 -1.11
CA ASP A 113 -12.10 12.73 -1.13
C ASP A 113 -11.85 11.22 -1.01
N ILE A 114 -12.93 10.48 -0.77
CA ILE A 114 -12.94 9.02 -0.71
C ILE A 114 -14.10 8.52 -1.57
N VAL A 115 -13.82 7.59 -2.48
CA VAL A 115 -14.81 6.95 -3.34
C VAL A 115 -14.78 5.44 -3.13
N LEU A 116 -15.91 4.82 -2.85
CA LEU A 116 -16.03 3.36 -2.74
C LEU A 116 -16.49 2.76 -4.08
N ASN A 117 -15.67 1.90 -4.67
CA ASN A 117 -15.98 1.14 -5.88
C ASN A 117 -15.66 -0.35 -5.65
N ASP A 118 -16.65 -1.23 -5.82
CA ASP A 118 -16.48 -2.70 -5.75
C ASP A 118 -15.70 -3.17 -4.49
N ASN A 119 -16.05 -2.63 -3.32
CA ASN A 119 -15.39 -2.88 -2.02
C ASN A 119 -13.93 -2.40 -1.93
N ILE A 120 -13.47 -1.58 -2.87
CA ILE A 120 -12.19 -0.88 -2.83
C ILE A 120 -12.45 0.60 -2.61
N TYR A 121 -11.86 1.16 -1.57
CA TYR A 121 -11.83 2.59 -1.36
C TYR A 121 -10.72 3.20 -2.21
N GLN A 122 -11.07 4.15 -3.03
CA GLN A 122 -10.10 5.03 -3.67
C GLN A 122 -10.04 6.31 -2.86
N ILE A 123 -8.92 6.54 -2.19
CA ILE A 123 -8.66 7.74 -1.39
C ILE A 123 -7.83 8.67 -2.25
N ASN A 124 -8.32 9.88 -2.47
CA ASN A 124 -7.62 10.93 -3.17
C ASN A 124 -6.99 11.87 -2.15
N SER A 125 -5.70 12.11 -2.26
CA SER A 125 -4.96 13.00 -1.37
C SER A 125 -3.90 13.79 -2.12
N LYS A 126 -3.36 14.81 -1.46
CA LYS A 126 -2.23 15.62 -1.95
C LYS A 126 -1.15 15.68 -0.90
N ILE A 127 0.10 15.52 -1.33
CA ILE A 127 1.25 15.95 -0.54
C ILE A 127 1.56 17.39 -0.92
N LYS A 128 1.60 18.29 0.07
CA LYS A 128 2.01 19.66 -0.08
C LYS A 128 3.43 19.84 0.41
N GLU A 129 4.31 20.30 -0.45
CA GLU A 129 5.71 20.59 -0.15
C GLU A 129 6.04 22.01 -0.61
N GLY A 130 5.95 22.96 0.30
CA GLY A 130 6.11 24.37 -0.01
C GLY A 130 5.08 24.87 -1.02
N ARG A 131 5.53 25.21 -2.24
CA ARG A 131 4.66 25.66 -3.35
C ARG A 131 4.24 24.53 -4.29
N ASN A 132 4.81 23.36 -4.13
CA ASN A 132 4.52 22.20 -4.96
C ASN A 132 3.44 21.32 -4.29
N SER A 133 2.69 20.60 -5.12
CA SER A 133 1.78 19.57 -4.63
C SER A 133 1.82 18.37 -5.57
N ILE A 134 1.78 17.17 -4.98
CA ILE A 134 1.75 15.90 -5.69
C ILE A 134 0.43 15.21 -5.40
N ASN A 135 -0.29 14.79 -6.45
CA ASN A 135 -1.53 14.06 -6.29
C ASN A 135 -1.23 12.57 -6.03
N LEU A 136 -1.86 12.05 -4.99
CA LEU A 136 -1.78 10.64 -4.61
C LEU A 136 -3.17 10.02 -4.60
N TYR A 137 -3.28 8.82 -5.16
CA TYR A 137 -4.48 7.99 -5.09
C TYR A 137 -4.10 6.67 -4.44
N TRP A 138 -4.84 6.28 -3.39
CA TRP A 138 -4.62 5.05 -2.66
C TRP A 138 -5.77 4.11 -2.93
N LYS A 139 -5.46 2.87 -3.26
CA LYS A 139 -6.46 1.80 -3.26
C LYS A 139 -6.39 1.07 -1.95
N VAL A 140 -7.47 1.08 -1.21
CA VAL A 140 -7.56 0.51 0.13
C VAL A 140 -8.73 -0.46 0.20
N ALA A 141 -8.53 -1.61 0.82
CA ALA A 141 -9.59 -2.58 1.10
C ALA A 141 -9.71 -2.85 2.60
N SER A 142 -10.90 -3.20 3.06
CA SER A 142 -11.09 -3.78 4.39
C SER A 142 -10.79 -5.28 4.33
N ILE A 143 -9.77 -5.73 5.04
CA ILE A 143 -9.32 -7.13 5.11
C ILE A 143 -9.28 -7.51 6.60
N ASN A 144 -10.06 -8.52 6.98
CA ASN A 144 -10.17 -8.97 8.39
C ASN A 144 -10.46 -7.81 9.37
N SER A 145 -11.41 -6.95 9.01
CA SER A 145 -11.80 -5.76 9.79
C SER A 145 -10.69 -4.73 10.00
N SER A 146 -9.68 -4.70 9.13
CA SER A 146 -8.62 -3.70 9.09
C SER A 146 -8.50 -3.11 7.68
N PHE A 147 -8.24 -1.82 7.58
CA PHE A 147 -7.96 -1.21 6.28
C PHE A 147 -6.52 -1.53 5.86
N LYS A 148 -6.36 -1.92 4.59
CA LYS A 148 -5.06 -2.26 4.01
C LYS A 148 -4.89 -1.62 2.64
N ILE A 149 -3.74 -1.00 2.42
CA ILE A 149 -3.33 -0.43 1.13
C ILE A 149 -3.03 -1.56 0.15
N LEU A 150 -3.65 -1.48 -1.02
CA LEU A 150 -3.44 -2.40 -2.14
C LEU A 150 -2.58 -1.80 -3.25
N ASP A 151 -2.63 -0.47 -3.43
CA ASP A 151 -1.87 0.24 -4.47
C ASP A 151 -1.72 1.72 -4.10
N VAL A 152 -0.64 2.32 -4.55
CA VAL A 152 -0.41 3.76 -4.49
C VAL A 152 -0.15 4.26 -5.90
N ILE A 153 -0.89 5.28 -6.31
CA ILE A 153 -0.82 5.89 -7.63
C ILE A 153 -0.32 7.32 -7.45
N VAL A 154 0.84 7.62 -8.02
CA VAL A 154 1.49 8.93 -7.96
C VAL A 154 1.39 9.55 -9.35
N GLU A 155 0.80 10.74 -9.45
CA GLU A 155 0.65 11.44 -10.74
C GLU A 155 0.15 10.51 -11.86
N ASN A 156 -0.93 9.76 -11.60
CA ASN A 156 -1.57 8.79 -12.50
C ASN A 156 -0.72 7.53 -12.83
N THR A 157 0.39 7.31 -12.16
CA THR A 157 1.22 6.11 -12.35
C THR A 157 1.09 5.18 -11.16
N SER A 158 0.49 3.99 -11.34
CA SER A 158 0.41 2.96 -10.31
C SER A 158 1.80 2.37 -10.03
N TYR A 159 2.18 2.41 -8.75
CA TYR A 159 3.45 1.83 -8.30
C TYR A 159 3.48 0.31 -8.54
N PHE A 160 2.41 -0.39 -8.17
CA PHE A 160 2.37 -1.84 -8.31
C PHE A 160 2.22 -2.32 -9.75
N VAL A 161 1.52 -1.58 -10.63
CA VAL A 161 1.50 -1.90 -12.06
C VAL A 161 2.91 -1.79 -12.66
N THR A 162 3.65 -0.77 -12.26
CA THR A 162 5.07 -0.60 -12.66
C THR A 162 5.91 -1.79 -12.17
N LYS A 163 5.79 -2.16 -10.88
CA LYS A 163 6.52 -3.29 -10.29
C LYS A 163 6.13 -4.63 -10.91
N LYS A 164 4.86 -4.83 -11.22
CA LYS A 164 4.40 -6.02 -11.95
C LYS A 164 5.10 -6.18 -13.30
N SER A 165 5.28 -5.08 -14.02
CA SER A 165 6.04 -5.09 -15.29
C SER A 165 7.51 -5.45 -15.07
N GLU A 166 8.16 -4.87 -14.05
CA GLU A 166 9.55 -5.15 -13.70
C GLU A 166 9.75 -6.61 -13.31
N PHE A 167 8.94 -7.14 -12.39
CA PHE A 167 9.01 -8.52 -11.93
C PHE A 167 8.74 -9.52 -13.05
N SER A 168 7.78 -9.20 -13.92
CA SER A 168 7.52 -10.01 -15.11
C SER A 168 8.70 -10.06 -16.08
N LYS A 169 9.48 -8.97 -16.20
CA LYS A 169 10.72 -8.96 -17.02
C LYS A 169 11.79 -9.87 -16.40
N ILE A 170 12.00 -9.79 -15.07
CA ILE A 170 12.94 -10.62 -14.34
C ILE A 170 12.56 -12.10 -14.50
N LEU A 171 11.31 -12.45 -14.25
CA LEU A 171 10.81 -13.81 -14.37
C LEU A 171 10.97 -14.35 -15.81
N ARG A 172 10.61 -13.57 -16.84
CA ARG A 172 10.78 -14.00 -18.23
C ARG A 172 12.25 -14.26 -18.58
N LYS A 173 13.17 -13.38 -18.17
CA LYS A 173 14.61 -13.54 -18.37
C LYS A 173 15.14 -14.81 -17.74
N ASN A 174 14.55 -15.24 -16.62
CA ASN A 174 14.98 -16.38 -15.82
C ASN A 174 14.03 -17.59 -15.97
N LYS A 175 13.30 -17.72 -17.10
CA LYS A 175 12.43 -18.88 -17.43
C LYS A 175 11.36 -19.16 -16.34
N GLY A 176 10.93 -18.13 -15.61
CA GLY A 176 9.92 -18.24 -14.57
C GLY A 176 10.47 -18.72 -13.21
N ASP A 177 11.76 -18.70 -13.00
CA ASP A 177 12.38 -19.05 -11.72
C ASP A 177 12.12 -17.98 -10.66
N LEU A 178 11.27 -18.31 -9.67
CA LEU A 178 10.89 -17.40 -8.58
C LEU A 178 12.09 -17.05 -7.67
N ARG A 179 13.03 -17.98 -7.49
CA ARG A 179 14.22 -17.74 -6.67
C ARG A 179 15.09 -16.62 -7.24
N LYS A 180 15.15 -16.50 -8.57
CA LYS A 180 15.85 -15.39 -9.21
C LYS A 180 15.20 -14.05 -8.97
N LEU A 181 13.88 -13.99 -8.85
CA LEU A 181 13.19 -12.78 -8.42
C LEU A 181 13.51 -12.45 -6.95
N ILE A 182 13.46 -13.44 -6.06
CA ILE A 182 13.84 -13.30 -4.65
C ILE A 182 15.27 -12.75 -4.51
N GLU A 183 16.24 -13.30 -5.25
CA GLU A 183 17.62 -12.81 -5.27
C GLU A 183 17.70 -11.34 -5.69
N GLU A 184 16.91 -10.89 -6.67
CA GLU A 184 16.89 -9.49 -7.11
C GLU A 184 16.26 -8.55 -6.05
N LEU A 185 15.18 -8.99 -5.39
CA LEU A 185 14.53 -8.20 -4.33
C LEU A 185 15.47 -7.98 -3.13
N ASN A 186 16.33 -8.95 -2.82
CA ASN A 186 17.24 -8.89 -1.69
C ASN A 186 18.54 -8.07 -1.95
N LYS A 187 18.73 -7.55 -3.17
CA LYS A 187 19.90 -6.69 -3.51
C LYS A 187 19.71 -5.22 -3.12
N ILE A 188 18.51 -4.82 -2.81
CA ILE A 188 18.15 -3.41 -2.53
C ILE A 188 18.44 -3.04 -1.10
#